data_f0a6a1b81d432cc1f42d1065b0b8282d
#
_entry.id   f0a6a1b81d432cc1f42d1065b0b8282d
#
_cell.length_a   1.000
_cell.length_b   1.000
_cell.length_c   1.000
_cell.angle_alpha   90.00
_cell.angle_beta   90.00
_cell.angle_gamma   90.00
#
_symmetry.space_group_name_H-M   'P 1'
#
loop_
_entity.id
_entity.type
_entity.pdbx_description
1 polymer ?
#
loop_
_entity_poly.entity_id
_entity_poly.type
_entity_poly.pdbx_seq_one_letter_code
_entity_poly.pdbx_strand_id
1 'polypeptide(L)'
;MKKFILILALCSPAFVWANPTLGTSAAQQWLNIVDAGKYNESWQSADAFFQTQLSQNKWHNALKSIRTPLGKVISRKELSSKEYSSLPGVPDGEYLVIQFQTQFQNKKSSTETLTLSKSSGQWLPVGYFIQ
;
A
#
# COMPACT_ATOMS: atom_id res chain seq x y z
N MET A 1 -27.82 49.24 31.24
CA MET A 1 -28.10 48.14 30.29
C MET A 1 -26.80 47.38 30.02
N LYS A 2 -26.68 46.21 30.61
CA LYS A 2 -25.54 45.34 30.35
C LYS A 2 -25.86 44.47 29.13
N LYS A 3 -25.18 44.72 28.02
CA LYS A 3 -25.29 43.82 26.86
C LYS A 3 -24.43 42.61 27.11
N PHE A 4 -25.05 41.47 27.35
CA PHE A 4 -24.37 40.18 27.34
C PHE A 4 -24.10 39.78 25.87
N ILE A 5 -22.86 39.85 25.46
CA ILE A 5 -22.45 39.24 24.20
C ILE A 5 -22.18 37.77 24.52
N LEU A 6 -23.14 36.92 24.16
CA LEU A 6 -22.96 35.50 24.19
C LEU A 6 -22.02 35.15 23.02
N ILE A 7 -20.73 35.01 23.30
CA ILE A 7 -19.79 34.43 22.36
C ILE A 7 -20.10 32.94 22.33
N LEU A 8 -20.92 32.56 21.38
CA LEU A 8 -21.11 31.14 21.05
C LEU A 8 -19.77 30.69 20.45
N ALA A 9 -18.94 30.08 21.30
CA ALA A 9 -17.77 29.36 20.80
C ALA A 9 -18.29 28.18 19.97
N LEU A 10 -18.34 28.36 18.67
CA LEU A 10 -18.53 27.28 17.72
C LEU A 10 -17.29 26.39 17.84
N CYS A 11 -17.35 25.40 18.74
CA CYS A 11 -16.48 24.24 18.63
C CYS A 11 -16.89 23.50 17.37
N SER A 12 -16.29 23.86 16.25
CA SER A 12 -16.33 23.03 15.05
C SER A 12 -15.64 21.71 15.42
N PRO A 13 -16.32 20.56 15.35
CA PRO A 13 -15.61 19.30 15.46
C PRO A 13 -14.58 19.30 14.33
N ALA A 14 -13.30 19.31 14.69
CA ALA A 14 -12.24 19.08 13.72
C ALA A 14 -12.47 17.66 13.19
N PHE A 15 -13.05 17.54 12.02
CA PHE A 15 -13.00 16.31 11.27
C PHE A 15 -11.54 16.11 10.90
N VAL A 16 -10.84 15.31 11.71
CA VAL A 16 -9.55 14.79 11.31
C VAL A 16 -9.83 13.77 10.20
N TRP A 17 -9.86 14.25 8.97
CA TRP A 17 -9.71 13.36 7.84
C TRP A 17 -8.37 12.69 8.05
N ALA A 18 -8.38 11.36 8.28
CA ALA A 18 -7.15 10.59 8.26
C ALA A 18 -6.57 10.73 6.86
N ASN A 19 -5.70 11.72 6.67
CA ASN A 19 -4.91 11.80 5.45
C ASN A 19 -4.13 10.50 5.34
N PRO A 20 -4.25 9.78 4.20
CA PRO A 20 -3.44 8.60 4.00
C PRO A 20 -1.98 9.02 4.21
N THR A 21 -1.22 8.20 4.93
CA THR A 21 0.21 8.42 5.09
C THR A 21 0.86 8.38 3.71
N LEU A 22 2.04 8.99 3.57
CA LEU A 22 2.81 8.93 2.31
C LEU A 22 3.06 7.47 1.89
N GLY A 23 3.26 6.57 2.85
CA GLY A 23 3.40 5.15 2.58
C GLY A 23 2.14 4.50 2.01
N THR A 24 0.97 4.82 2.55
CA THR A 24 -0.31 4.32 2.04
C THR A 24 -0.57 4.84 0.62
N SER A 25 -0.28 6.11 0.35
CA SER A 25 -0.40 6.68 -1.00
C SER A 25 0.53 6.00 -1.99
N ALA A 26 1.79 5.76 -1.60
CA ALA A 26 2.75 5.04 -2.42
C ALA A 26 2.29 3.60 -2.71
N ALA A 27 1.74 2.91 -1.72
CA ALA A 27 1.19 1.58 -1.87
C ALA A 27 0.03 1.54 -2.88
N GLN A 28 -0.91 2.46 -2.76
CA GLN A 28 -2.05 2.54 -3.68
C GLN A 28 -1.63 2.85 -5.11
N GLN A 29 -0.69 3.75 -5.30
CA GLN A 29 -0.15 4.07 -6.63
C GLN A 29 0.52 2.85 -7.27
N TRP A 30 1.32 2.12 -6.49
CA TRP A 30 1.98 0.92 -7.00
C TRP A 30 0.98 -0.19 -7.33
N LEU A 31 -0.01 -0.40 -6.47
CA LEU A 31 -1.07 -1.39 -6.72
C LEU A 31 -1.87 -1.05 -7.98
N ASN A 32 -2.09 0.22 -8.28
CA ASN A 32 -2.73 0.64 -9.53
C ASN A 32 -1.92 0.20 -10.76
N ILE A 33 -0.60 0.25 -10.70
CA ILE A 33 0.27 -0.25 -11.77
C ILE A 33 0.09 -1.76 -11.96
N VAL A 34 0.06 -2.51 -10.86
CA VAL A 34 -0.19 -3.96 -10.87
C VAL A 34 -1.58 -4.27 -11.42
N ASP A 35 -2.60 -3.56 -10.95
CA ASP A 35 -3.99 -3.76 -11.37
C ASP A 35 -4.19 -3.48 -12.85
N ALA A 36 -3.41 -2.57 -13.43
CA ALA A 36 -3.42 -2.26 -14.86
C ALA A 36 -2.71 -3.32 -15.72
N GLY A 37 -2.16 -4.38 -15.12
CA GLY A 37 -1.40 -5.41 -15.83
C GLY A 37 0.00 -4.99 -16.24
N LYS A 38 0.49 -3.87 -15.72
CA LYS A 38 1.83 -3.32 -16.02
C LYS A 38 2.88 -3.94 -15.10
N TYR A 39 3.06 -5.24 -15.19
CA TYR A 39 3.91 -6.00 -14.26
C TYR A 39 5.39 -5.63 -14.34
N ASN A 40 5.90 -5.38 -15.53
CA ASN A 40 7.29 -4.93 -15.71
C ASN A 40 7.51 -3.55 -15.07
N GLU A 41 6.57 -2.63 -15.23
CA GLU A 41 6.63 -1.31 -14.61
C GLU A 41 6.57 -1.41 -13.08
N SER A 42 5.78 -2.32 -12.54
CA SER A 42 5.73 -2.56 -11.09
C SER A 42 7.09 -2.98 -10.52
N TRP A 43 7.85 -3.80 -11.26
CA TRP A 43 9.21 -4.18 -10.88
C TRP A 43 10.17 -2.99 -10.98
N GLN A 44 10.09 -2.21 -12.05
CA GLN A 44 10.94 -1.03 -12.25
C GLN A 44 10.71 0.04 -11.19
N SER A 45 9.50 0.12 -10.65
CA SER A 45 9.10 1.06 -9.61
C SER A 45 9.30 0.53 -8.19
N ALA A 46 9.80 -0.70 -8.03
CA ALA A 46 10.08 -1.31 -6.74
C ALA A 46 11.43 -0.87 -6.18
N ASP A 47 11.68 -1.18 -4.90
CA ASP A 47 12.94 -0.90 -4.25
C ASP A 47 14.10 -1.65 -4.91
N ALA A 48 15.28 -1.02 -4.91
CA ALA A 48 16.48 -1.61 -5.52
C ALA A 48 16.83 -2.98 -4.90
N PHE A 49 16.62 -3.15 -3.60
CA PHE A 49 16.84 -4.45 -2.94
C PHE A 49 15.94 -5.53 -3.52
N PHE A 50 14.66 -5.24 -3.73
CA PHE A 50 13.72 -6.17 -4.36
C PHE A 50 14.22 -6.58 -5.76
N GLN A 51 14.70 -5.62 -6.54
CA GLN A 51 15.23 -5.87 -7.89
C GLN A 51 16.48 -6.77 -7.89
N THR A 52 17.27 -6.74 -6.81
CA THR A 52 18.43 -7.65 -6.66
C THR A 52 18.02 -9.07 -6.33
N GLN A 53 16.88 -9.27 -5.67
CA GLN A 53 16.41 -10.59 -5.22
C GLN A 53 15.61 -11.34 -6.29
N LEU A 54 15.02 -10.61 -7.23
CA LEU A 54 14.13 -11.19 -8.23
C LEU A 54 14.27 -10.43 -9.54
N SER A 55 14.49 -11.15 -10.63
CA SER A 55 14.57 -10.53 -11.96
C SER A 55 13.21 -10.04 -12.44
N GLN A 56 13.21 -9.08 -13.35
CA GLN A 56 11.98 -8.55 -13.94
C GLN A 56 11.14 -9.65 -14.59
N ASN A 57 11.76 -10.57 -15.32
CA ASN A 57 11.05 -11.67 -15.97
C ASN A 57 10.41 -12.62 -14.97
N LYS A 58 11.13 -13.00 -13.92
CA LYS A 58 10.58 -13.86 -12.87
C LYS A 58 9.40 -13.19 -12.14
N TRP A 59 9.53 -11.92 -11.85
CA TRP A 59 8.45 -11.14 -11.24
C TRP A 59 7.23 -11.05 -12.15
N HIS A 60 7.43 -10.71 -13.42
CA HIS A 60 6.37 -10.65 -14.41
C HIS A 60 5.59 -11.97 -14.48
N ASN A 61 6.31 -13.08 -14.61
CA ASN A 61 5.70 -14.41 -14.73
C ASN A 61 4.97 -14.82 -13.45
N ALA A 62 5.56 -14.58 -12.28
CA ALA A 62 4.94 -14.88 -11.00
C ALA A 62 3.65 -14.06 -10.81
N LEU A 63 3.70 -12.78 -11.08
CA LEU A 63 2.57 -11.89 -10.89
C LEU A 63 1.43 -12.19 -11.88
N LYS A 64 1.77 -12.48 -13.13
CA LYS A 64 0.81 -12.91 -14.14
C LYS A 64 0.11 -14.21 -13.72
N SER A 65 0.86 -15.18 -13.22
CA SER A 65 0.29 -16.46 -12.76
C SER A 65 -0.68 -16.30 -11.59
N ILE A 66 -0.44 -15.34 -10.72
CA ILE A 66 -1.29 -15.07 -9.54
C ILE A 66 -2.49 -14.21 -9.91
N ARG A 67 -2.27 -13.13 -10.65
CA ARG A 67 -3.30 -12.12 -10.89
C ARG A 67 -4.28 -12.51 -12.00
N THR A 68 -3.85 -13.23 -13.01
CA THR A 68 -4.72 -13.60 -14.14
C THR A 68 -5.94 -14.42 -13.70
N PRO A 69 -5.79 -15.48 -12.85
CA PRO A 69 -6.95 -16.23 -12.37
C PRO A 69 -7.89 -15.42 -11.48
N LEU A 70 -7.38 -14.43 -10.76
CA LEU A 70 -8.18 -13.60 -9.85
C LEU A 70 -9.10 -12.63 -10.59
N GLY A 71 -8.71 -12.19 -11.77
CA GLY A 71 -9.43 -11.19 -12.54
C GLY A 71 -9.23 -9.78 -11.98
N LYS A 72 -10.16 -8.90 -12.31
CA LYS A 72 -10.09 -7.48 -11.92
C LYS A 72 -10.38 -7.27 -10.44
N VAL A 73 -9.77 -6.25 -9.86
CA VAL A 73 -10.12 -5.76 -8.52
C VAL A 73 -11.52 -5.13 -8.57
N ILE A 74 -12.39 -5.60 -7.70
CA ILE A 74 -13.74 -5.02 -7.51
C ILE A 74 -13.69 -3.96 -6.42
N SER A 75 -13.03 -4.28 -5.28
CA SER A 75 -12.87 -3.36 -4.16
C SER A 75 -11.61 -3.69 -3.38
N ARG A 76 -11.03 -2.69 -2.73
CA ARG A 76 -9.86 -2.84 -1.87
C ARG A 76 -10.01 -1.93 -0.67
N LYS A 77 -9.80 -2.49 0.53
CA LYS A 77 -9.90 -1.79 1.79
C LYS A 77 -8.66 -2.05 2.63
N GLU A 78 -8.03 -0.99 3.15
CA GLU A 78 -6.93 -1.14 4.10
C GLU A 78 -7.44 -1.75 5.41
N LEU A 79 -6.76 -2.81 5.86
CA LEU A 79 -7.03 -3.47 7.13
C LEU A 79 -6.07 -3.00 8.22
N SER A 80 -4.79 -2.87 7.89
CA SER A 80 -3.76 -2.51 8.85
C SER A 80 -2.56 -1.88 8.16
N SER A 81 -1.83 -1.07 8.93
CA SER A 81 -0.58 -0.46 8.51
C SER A 81 0.33 -0.42 9.73
N LYS A 82 1.49 -1.06 9.66
CA LYS A 82 2.46 -1.16 10.76
C LYS A 82 3.86 -0.83 10.30
N GLU A 83 4.56 -0.04 11.11
CA GLU A 83 5.96 0.30 10.88
C GLU A 83 6.89 -0.68 11.61
N TYR A 84 8.01 -0.99 10.95
CA TYR A 84 9.05 -1.87 11.49
C TYR A 84 10.42 -1.28 11.20
N SER A 85 11.36 -1.49 12.11
CA SER A 85 12.78 -1.16 11.92
C SER A 85 13.61 -2.36 11.48
N SER A 86 13.03 -3.55 11.58
CA SER A 86 13.68 -4.82 11.22
C SER A 86 12.62 -5.82 10.77
N LEU A 87 12.90 -6.50 9.68
CA LEU A 87 12.07 -7.59 9.16
C LEU A 87 12.97 -8.74 8.69
N PRO A 88 12.49 -10.01 8.77
CA PRO A 88 13.25 -11.15 8.26
C PRO A 88 13.53 -11.03 6.76
N GLY A 89 14.75 -11.36 6.34
CA GLY A 89 15.13 -11.45 4.94
C GLY A 89 15.46 -10.13 4.25
N VAL A 90 15.42 -9.00 4.97
CA VAL A 90 15.77 -7.67 4.44
C VAL A 90 16.72 -6.96 5.38
N PRO A 91 17.55 -6.01 4.89
CA PRO A 91 18.41 -5.19 5.77
C PRO A 91 17.59 -4.38 6.76
N ASP A 92 18.16 -4.08 7.94
CA ASP A 92 17.52 -3.18 8.89
C ASP A 92 17.29 -1.80 8.26
N GLY A 93 16.17 -1.16 8.60
CA GLY A 93 15.79 0.11 8.05
C GLY A 93 14.36 0.50 8.43
N GLU A 94 13.78 1.44 7.71
CA GLU A 94 12.38 1.81 7.88
C GLU A 94 11.49 1.04 6.91
N TYR A 95 10.55 0.29 7.46
CA TYR A 95 9.60 -0.51 6.70
C TYR A 95 8.17 -0.21 7.12
N LEU A 96 7.27 -0.35 6.16
CA LEU A 96 5.84 -0.24 6.36
C LEU A 96 5.18 -1.48 5.77
N VAL A 97 4.43 -2.21 6.59
CA VAL A 97 3.66 -3.38 6.13
C VAL A 97 2.19 -3.02 6.15
N ILE A 98 1.57 -3.02 4.97
CA ILE A 98 0.17 -2.69 4.80
C ILE A 98 -0.56 -3.94 4.33
N GLN A 99 -1.68 -4.25 4.99
CA GLN A 99 -2.59 -5.30 4.56
C GLN A 99 -3.88 -4.69 4.04
N PHE A 100 -4.36 -5.24 2.93
CA PHE A 100 -5.62 -4.87 2.31
C PHE A 100 -6.54 -6.08 2.22
N GLN A 101 -7.81 -5.88 2.52
CA GLN A 101 -8.84 -6.83 2.11
C GLN A 101 -9.30 -6.45 0.72
N THR A 102 -9.15 -7.38 -0.21
CA THR A 102 -9.41 -7.14 -1.63
C THR A 102 -10.40 -8.15 -2.15
N GLN A 103 -11.43 -7.65 -2.84
CA GLN A 103 -12.33 -8.46 -3.62
C GLN A 103 -11.88 -8.44 -5.07
N PHE A 104 -11.57 -9.60 -5.60
CA PHE A 104 -11.31 -9.79 -7.02
C PHE A 104 -12.54 -10.37 -7.71
N GLN A 105 -12.63 -10.20 -9.02
CA GLN A 105 -13.73 -10.72 -9.83
C GLN A 105 -13.98 -12.22 -9.59
N ASN A 106 -12.92 -13.01 -9.47
CA ASN A 106 -12.99 -14.47 -9.33
C ASN A 106 -12.64 -14.96 -7.91
N LYS A 107 -12.45 -14.06 -6.96
CA LYS A 107 -12.20 -14.40 -5.55
C LYS A 107 -12.76 -13.29 -4.66
N LYS A 108 -13.82 -13.62 -3.92
CA LYS A 108 -14.58 -12.63 -3.14
C LYS A 108 -13.82 -12.04 -1.97
N SER A 109 -12.87 -12.78 -1.38
CA SER A 109 -12.12 -12.31 -0.22
C SER A 109 -10.67 -12.78 -0.32
N SER A 110 -9.77 -11.82 -0.34
CA SER A 110 -8.33 -12.03 -0.34
C SER A 110 -7.66 -11.00 0.54
N THR A 111 -6.51 -11.35 1.10
CA THR A 111 -5.65 -10.40 1.80
C THR A 111 -4.41 -10.15 0.95
N GLU A 112 -4.20 -8.91 0.57
CA GLU A 112 -2.96 -8.46 -0.06
C GLU A 112 -2.06 -7.87 1.02
N THR A 113 -0.80 -8.32 1.08
CA THR A 113 0.21 -7.78 1.99
C THR A 113 1.30 -7.13 1.16
N LEU A 114 1.50 -5.83 1.36
CA LEU A 114 2.52 -5.05 0.68
C LEU A 114 3.49 -4.49 1.71
N THR A 115 4.76 -4.78 1.52
CA THR A 115 5.85 -4.23 2.33
C THR A 115 6.59 -3.17 1.55
N LEU A 116 6.74 -2.01 2.16
CA LEU A 116 7.45 -0.86 1.59
C LEU A 116 8.70 -0.57 2.40
N SER A 117 9.76 -0.15 1.72
CA SER A 117 11.00 0.33 2.32
C SER A 117 11.20 1.81 2.03
N LYS A 118 11.78 2.54 2.98
CA LYS A 118 12.15 3.95 2.83
C LYS A 118 13.65 4.16 2.66
N SER A 119 14.40 3.11 2.32
CA SER A 119 15.86 3.15 2.18
C SER A 119 16.37 4.14 1.14
N SER A 120 15.57 4.38 0.10
CA SER A 120 15.89 5.35 -0.96
C SER A 120 15.49 6.80 -0.63
N GLY A 121 14.85 7.04 0.52
CA GLY A 121 14.21 8.30 0.87
C GLY A 121 12.73 8.38 0.47
N GLN A 122 12.24 7.40 -0.29
CA GLN A 122 10.85 7.26 -0.69
C GLN A 122 10.34 5.87 -0.34
N TRP A 123 9.04 5.76 -0.06
CA TRP A 123 8.42 4.46 0.14
C TRP A 123 8.32 3.69 -1.17
N LEU A 124 9.11 2.62 -1.30
CA LEU A 124 9.12 1.74 -2.48
C LEU A 124 8.86 0.29 -2.06
N PRO A 125 8.10 -0.47 -2.85
CA PRO A 125 7.79 -1.85 -2.53
C PRO A 125 9.03 -2.75 -2.48
N VAL A 126 9.10 -3.62 -1.47
CA VAL A 126 10.12 -4.67 -1.32
C VAL A 126 9.50 -6.06 -1.23
N GLY A 127 8.19 -6.18 -1.12
CA GLY A 127 7.48 -7.45 -1.07
C GLY A 127 5.98 -7.29 -1.26
N TYR A 128 5.38 -8.26 -1.91
CA TYR A 128 3.95 -8.31 -2.18
C TYR A 128 3.49 -9.75 -2.28
N PHE A 129 2.43 -10.10 -1.57
CA PHE A 129 1.79 -11.42 -1.72
C PHE A 129 0.29 -11.34 -1.44
N ILE A 130 -0.42 -12.34 -1.92
CA ILE A 130 -1.87 -12.49 -1.79
C ILE A 130 -2.18 -13.82 -1.13
N GLN A 131 -3.08 -13.79 -0.17
CA GLN A 131 -3.64 -14.98 0.49
C GLN A 131 -5.14 -15.09 0.27
#